data_cfa70e1770d5a033a9d6df9c902f293a
#
_entry.id   cfa70e1770d5a033a9d6df9c902f293a
#
_cell.length_a   1.000
_cell.length_b   1.000
_cell.length_c   1.000
_cell.angle_alpha   90.00
_cell.angle_beta   90.00
_cell.angle_gamma   90.00
#
_symmetry.space_group_name_H-M   'P 1'
#
loop_
_entity.id
_entity.type
_entity.pdbx_description
1 polymer ?
#
loop_
_entity_poly.entity_id
_entity_poly.type
_entity_poly.pdbx_seq_one_letter_code
_entity_poly.pdbx_strand_id
1 'polypeptide(L)'
;TASMVRPADPANESVKFVELKGIEPPFPLVGQFTVSGGRPFDFALLRDNGAVIAEILLEDLKVKIGDKLKIGEGEFTIRATFDEEPGGTNGFRLGGRVFIEKKAFDSAGITRNTGRIRRRILFRTSENPGELVRQLRDALKGTTITTVSYREQQENMGEQFTRTENYLALTGLLILVLGGVGVWNVAR
;
A
#
# COMPACT_ATOMS: atom_id res chain seq x y z
N THR A 1 -4.48 -7.30 -0.91
CA THR A 1 -4.28 -8.49 -0.10
C THR A 1 -2.80 -8.84 -0.01
N ALA A 2 -2.40 -9.58 1.01
CA ALA A 2 -1.09 -10.18 1.09
C ALA A 2 -1.07 -11.48 0.27
N SER A 3 0.01 -11.75 -0.45
CA SER A 3 0.19 -12.96 -1.25
C SER A 3 1.66 -13.33 -1.35
N MET A 4 1.93 -14.56 -1.73
CA MET A 4 3.28 -15.00 -2.10
C MET A 4 3.46 -14.88 -3.61
N VAL A 5 4.63 -14.43 -4.02
CA VAL A 5 5.06 -14.36 -5.41
C VAL A 5 6.37 -15.11 -5.60
N ARG A 6 6.48 -15.79 -6.73
CA ARG A 6 7.69 -16.47 -7.15
C ARG A 6 7.92 -16.30 -8.64
N PRO A 7 9.15 -16.38 -9.14
CA PRO A 7 9.41 -16.49 -10.56
C PRO A 7 8.68 -17.70 -11.17
N ALA A 8 8.28 -17.60 -12.41
CA ALA A 8 7.71 -18.74 -13.14
C ALA A 8 8.80 -19.73 -13.59
N ASP A 9 10.06 -19.29 -13.66
CA ASP A 9 11.20 -20.13 -13.96
C ASP A 9 11.45 -21.12 -12.80
N PRO A 10 11.36 -22.45 -13.06
CA PRO A 10 11.58 -23.47 -12.03
C PRO A 10 13.01 -23.49 -11.46
N ALA A 11 13.99 -22.96 -12.19
CA ALA A 11 15.39 -22.88 -11.72
C ALA A 11 15.58 -21.78 -10.67
N ASN A 12 14.63 -20.84 -10.55
CA ASN A 12 14.68 -19.77 -9.57
C ASN A 12 13.69 -20.06 -8.42
N GLU A 13 14.20 -20.52 -7.30
CA GLU A 13 13.42 -20.89 -6.11
C GLU A 13 13.07 -19.71 -5.20
N SER A 14 13.35 -18.48 -5.63
CA SER A 14 13.06 -17.28 -4.82
C SER A 14 11.55 -17.14 -4.59
N VAL A 15 11.16 -16.91 -3.34
CA VAL A 15 9.76 -16.62 -2.96
C VAL A 15 9.74 -15.40 -2.06
N LYS A 16 8.81 -14.48 -2.34
CA LYS A 16 8.64 -13.28 -1.51
C LYS A 16 7.18 -13.07 -1.17
N PHE A 17 6.99 -12.50 0.01
CA PHE A 17 5.70 -12.03 0.46
C PHE A 17 5.48 -10.61 -0.06
N VAL A 18 4.34 -10.37 -0.70
CA VAL A 18 4.03 -9.09 -1.35
C VAL A 18 2.63 -8.60 -0.98
N GLU A 19 2.44 -7.29 -1.05
CA GLU A 19 1.11 -6.70 -1.09
C GLU A 19 0.60 -6.68 -2.52
N LEU A 20 -0.34 -7.55 -2.84
CA LEU A 20 -0.95 -7.64 -4.16
C LEU A 20 -2.19 -6.74 -4.25
N LYS A 21 -2.25 -5.92 -5.28
CA LYS A 21 -3.37 -5.04 -5.60
C LYS A 21 -3.93 -5.33 -6.98
N GLY A 22 -5.19 -5.74 -7.02
CA GLY A 22 -5.99 -5.78 -8.26
C GLY A 22 -6.64 -4.42 -8.47
N ILE A 23 -6.34 -3.74 -9.57
CA ILE A 23 -6.85 -2.41 -9.90
C ILE A 23 -7.70 -2.40 -11.17
N GLU A 24 -8.58 -1.41 -11.26
CA GLU A 24 -9.49 -1.18 -12.39
C GLU A 24 -9.29 0.24 -12.95
N PRO A 25 -9.62 0.51 -14.20
CA PRO A 25 -9.71 1.87 -14.72
C PRO A 25 -10.87 2.65 -14.06
N PRO A 26 -10.73 3.96 -13.83
CA PRO A 26 -9.53 4.75 -13.96
C PRO A 26 -8.65 4.68 -12.69
N PHE A 27 -7.42 4.22 -12.86
CA PHE A 27 -6.42 4.29 -11.80
C PHE A 27 -5.17 5.01 -12.35
N PRO A 28 -4.56 5.94 -11.60
CA PRO A 28 -4.97 6.49 -10.30
C PRO A 28 -6.15 7.45 -10.44
N LEU A 29 -7.09 7.43 -9.47
CA LEU A 29 -8.28 8.29 -9.51
C LEU A 29 -7.93 9.77 -9.26
N VAL A 30 -6.87 10.01 -8.49
CA VAL A 30 -6.32 11.33 -8.16
C VAL A 30 -4.80 11.22 -8.10
N GLY A 31 -4.10 12.29 -8.52
CA GLY A 31 -2.65 12.33 -8.56
C GLY A 31 -2.07 11.66 -9.81
N GLN A 32 -0.77 11.48 -9.80
CA GLN A 32 -0.04 10.82 -10.88
C GLN A 32 0.65 9.58 -10.32
N PHE A 33 0.68 8.54 -11.12
CA PHE A 33 1.46 7.35 -10.84
C PHE A 33 2.50 7.20 -11.95
N THR A 34 3.76 7.18 -11.57
CA THR A 34 4.87 7.05 -12.51
C THR A 34 5.52 5.68 -12.34
N VAL A 35 5.83 5.06 -13.46
CA VAL A 35 6.65 3.86 -13.51
C VAL A 35 8.12 4.25 -13.68
N SER A 36 9.03 3.33 -13.36
CA SER A 36 10.47 3.56 -13.46
C SER A 36 10.85 4.07 -14.85
N GLY A 37 11.76 5.04 -14.88
CA GLY A 37 12.08 5.82 -16.08
C GLY A 37 11.21 7.06 -16.26
N GLY A 38 10.44 7.49 -15.26
CA GLY A 38 9.69 8.74 -15.25
C GLY A 38 8.46 8.79 -16.16
N ARG A 39 8.05 7.65 -16.72
CA ARG A 39 6.87 7.55 -17.58
C ARG A 39 5.58 7.50 -16.75
N PRO A 40 4.48 8.14 -17.20
CA PRO A 40 3.20 7.97 -16.55
C PRO A 40 2.73 6.51 -16.66
N PHE A 41 2.08 6.03 -15.61
CA PHE A 41 1.46 4.72 -15.62
C PHE A 41 0.33 4.67 -16.66
N ASP A 42 0.35 3.64 -17.49
CA ASP A 42 -0.74 3.31 -18.41
C ASP A 42 -1.36 1.98 -17.98
N PHE A 43 -2.68 1.94 -17.88
CA PHE A 43 -3.42 0.73 -17.56
C PHE A 43 -3.18 -0.42 -18.56
N ALA A 44 -2.78 -0.09 -19.79
CA ALA A 44 -2.39 -1.08 -20.79
C ALA A 44 -1.26 -2.02 -20.32
N LEU A 45 -0.41 -1.56 -19.39
CA LEU A 45 0.64 -2.38 -18.79
C LEU A 45 0.10 -3.59 -18.00
N LEU A 46 -1.15 -3.55 -17.55
CA LEU A 46 -1.76 -4.62 -16.76
C LEU A 46 -2.61 -5.58 -17.60
N ARG A 47 -2.93 -5.23 -18.85
CA ARG A 47 -3.71 -6.11 -19.73
C ARG A 47 -2.96 -7.41 -19.98
N ASP A 48 -3.69 -8.45 -20.37
CA ASP A 48 -3.13 -9.75 -20.76
C ASP A 48 -2.15 -10.31 -19.71
N ASN A 49 -2.57 -10.32 -18.47
CA ASN A 49 -1.77 -10.76 -17.32
C ASN A 49 -0.45 -9.98 -17.16
N GLY A 50 -0.45 -8.68 -17.46
CA GLY A 50 0.66 -7.81 -17.13
C GLY A 50 0.70 -7.49 -15.63
N ALA A 51 1.91 -7.27 -15.11
CA ALA A 51 2.16 -6.83 -13.75
C ALA A 51 3.10 -5.63 -13.72
N VAL A 52 2.83 -4.72 -12.80
CA VAL A 52 3.73 -3.62 -12.43
C VAL A 52 4.14 -3.82 -10.99
N ILE A 53 5.43 -3.92 -10.73
CA ILE A 53 5.97 -4.34 -9.43
C ILE A 53 6.88 -3.29 -8.82
N ALA A 54 6.98 -3.27 -7.49
CA ALA A 54 7.97 -2.43 -6.82
C ALA A 54 9.39 -2.83 -7.25
N GLU A 55 10.25 -1.83 -7.52
CA GLU A 55 11.58 -2.04 -8.10
C GLU A 55 12.45 -2.98 -7.27
N ILE A 56 12.35 -2.90 -5.94
CA ILE A 56 13.07 -3.78 -5.02
C ILE A 56 12.78 -5.28 -5.26
N LEU A 57 11.63 -5.61 -5.83
CA LEU A 57 11.28 -7.01 -6.10
C LEU A 57 12.08 -7.61 -7.27
N LEU A 58 12.69 -6.80 -8.14
CA LEU A 58 13.58 -7.31 -9.19
C LEU A 58 14.81 -7.98 -8.58
N GLU A 59 15.43 -7.33 -7.61
CA GLU A 59 16.60 -7.87 -6.89
C GLU A 59 16.20 -9.02 -5.99
N ASP A 60 15.15 -8.83 -5.22
CA ASP A 60 14.66 -9.81 -4.25
C ASP A 60 14.27 -11.15 -4.87
N LEU A 61 13.68 -11.14 -6.05
CA LEU A 61 13.25 -12.33 -6.79
C LEU A 61 14.25 -12.74 -7.87
N LYS A 62 15.32 -11.96 -8.09
CA LYS A 62 16.31 -12.16 -9.16
C LYS A 62 15.65 -12.29 -10.54
N VAL A 63 14.77 -11.35 -10.85
CA VAL A 63 14.02 -11.28 -12.11
C VAL A 63 14.25 -9.95 -12.81
N LYS A 64 13.85 -9.89 -14.08
CA LYS A 64 13.95 -8.70 -14.94
C LYS A 64 12.59 -8.34 -15.52
N ILE A 65 12.47 -7.13 -16.05
CA ILE A 65 11.31 -6.75 -16.87
C ILE A 65 11.21 -7.69 -18.07
N GLY A 66 10.03 -8.24 -18.30
CA GLY A 66 9.75 -9.27 -19.30
C GLY A 66 9.65 -10.68 -18.73
N ASP A 67 10.22 -10.94 -17.56
CA ASP A 67 10.08 -12.24 -16.89
C ASP A 67 8.67 -12.45 -16.36
N LYS A 68 8.33 -13.71 -16.13
CA LYS A 68 7.03 -14.10 -15.59
C LYS A 68 7.09 -14.39 -14.10
N LEU A 69 6.08 -13.95 -13.40
CA LEU A 69 5.83 -14.23 -11.99
C LEU A 69 4.62 -15.16 -11.85
N LYS A 70 4.70 -16.08 -10.94
CA LYS A 70 3.57 -16.92 -10.53
C LYS A 70 2.97 -16.38 -9.23
N ILE A 71 1.68 -16.05 -9.26
CA ILE A 71 0.93 -15.51 -8.14
C ILE A 71 -0.40 -16.28 -8.04
N GLY A 72 -0.58 -17.05 -6.96
CA GLY A 72 -1.68 -18.00 -6.90
C GLY A 72 -1.58 -19.03 -8.02
N GLU A 73 -2.66 -19.18 -8.79
CA GLU A 73 -2.74 -20.06 -9.96
C GLU A 73 -2.38 -19.32 -11.27
N GLY A 74 -2.19 -18.00 -11.23
CA GLY A 74 -1.94 -17.17 -12.42
C GLY A 74 -0.46 -16.93 -12.68
N GLU A 75 -0.13 -16.76 -13.96
CA GLU A 75 1.17 -16.26 -14.42
C GLU A 75 1.05 -14.83 -14.95
N PHE A 76 1.97 -13.96 -14.53
CA PHE A 76 1.96 -12.54 -14.82
C PHE A 76 3.31 -12.11 -15.37
N THR A 77 3.31 -11.34 -16.47
CA THR A 77 4.52 -10.80 -17.07
C THR A 77 4.86 -9.45 -16.46
N ILE A 78 6.06 -9.27 -15.96
CA ILE A 78 6.57 -7.99 -15.46
C ILE A 78 6.72 -7.02 -16.63
N ARG A 79 5.93 -5.95 -16.68
CA ARG A 79 5.97 -4.96 -17.77
C ARG A 79 6.60 -3.65 -17.38
N ALA A 80 6.59 -3.32 -16.11
CA ALA A 80 7.23 -2.13 -15.59
C ALA A 80 7.48 -2.28 -14.08
N THR A 81 8.32 -1.40 -13.55
CA THR A 81 8.56 -1.24 -12.13
C THR A 81 8.14 0.16 -11.67
N PHE A 82 8.01 0.35 -10.39
CA PHE A 82 7.78 1.64 -9.77
C PHE A 82 8.53 1.73 -8.44
N ASP A 83 8.89 2.93 -8.07
CA ASP A 83 9.56 3.24 -6.82
C ASP A 83 8.56 3.80 -5.80
N GLU A 84 7.76 4.79 -6.19
CA GLU A 84 6.77 5.44 -5.34
C GLU A 84 5.33 5.19 -5.81
N GLU A 85 4.44 4.92 -4.86
CA GLU A 85 3.00 4.79 -5.12
C GLU A 85 2.26 6.06 -4.73
N PRO A 86 1.35 6.57 -5.58
CA PRO A 86 0.51 7.71 -5.26
C PRO A 86 -0.41 7.42 -4.07
N GLY A 87 -0.41 8.33 -3.09
CA GLY A 87 -1.23 8.18 -1.89
C GLY A 87 -0.82 7.04 -0.96
N GLY A 88 0.35 6.47 -1.18
CA GLY A 88 0.93 5.47 -0.29
C GLY A 88 1.37 6.13 1.01
N THR A 89 0.86 5.68 2.14
CA THR A 89 1.45 6.00 3.44
C THR A 89 2.81 5.31 3.54
N ASN A 90 3.86 6.05 3.87
CA ASN A 90 5.20 5.51 4.14
C ASN A 90 5.25 4.72 5.47
N GLY A 91 4.19 3.95 5.78
CA GLY A 91 4.14 3.08 6.94
C GLY A 91 4.97 1.80 6.73
N PHE A 92 5.25 1.12 7.83
CA PHE A 92 5.93 -0.18 7.84
C PHE A 92 5.21 -1.17 6.90
N ARG A 93 5.87 -1.55 5.81
CA ARG A 93 5.32 -2.44 4.78
C ARG A 93 5.97 -3.80 4.88
N LEU A 94 5.13 -4.81 4.89
CA LEU A 94 5.57 -6.21 4.79
C LEU A 94 5.76 -6.54 3.29
N GLY A 95 6.96 -6.34 2.76
CA GLY A 95 7.32 -6.71 1.40
C GLY A 95 7.00 -5.66 0.33
N GLY A 96 7.42 -5.92 -0.89
CA GLY A 96 7.15 -5.11 -2.06
C GLY A 96 5.69 -5.21 -2.51
N ARG A 97 5.28 -4.30 -3.39
CA ARG A 97 3.92 -4.26 -3.92
C ARG A 97 3.87 -4.68 -5.37
N VAL A 98 2.78 -5.35 -5.73
CA VAL A 98 2.50 -5.80 -7.10
C VAL A 98 1.11 -5.33 -7.50
N PHE A 99 1.02 -4.63 -8.64
CA PHE A 99 -0.22 -4.24 -9.29
C PHE A 99 -0.52 -5.18 -10.44
N ILE A 100 -1.74 -5.68 -10.50
CA ILE A 100 -2.29 -6.47 -11.61
C ILE A 100 -3.70 -5.97 -11.94
N GLU A 101 -4.22 -6.34 -13.09
CA GLU A 101 -5.62 -6.07 -13.42
C GLU A 101 -6.55 -6.85 -12.48
N LYS A 102 -7.64 -6.20 -12.03
CA LYS A 102 -8.61 -6.83 -11.12
C LYS A 102 -9.22 -8.11 -11.69
N LYS A 103 -9.51 -8.16 -12.99
CA LYS A 103 -10.04 -9.37 -13.63
C LYS A 103 -9.07 -10.54 -13.49
N ALA A 104 -7.79 -10.29 -13.74
CA ALA A 104 -6.75 -11.29 -13.61
C ALA A 104 -6.53 -11.69 -12.12
N PHE A 105 -6.67 -10.74 -11.19
CA PHE A 105 -6.66 -11.01 -9.76
C PHE A 105 -7.80 -11.97 -9.35
N ASP A 106 -9.01 -11.72 -9.83
CA ASP A 106 -10.18 -12.55 -9.50
C ASP A 106 -10.08 -13.97 -10.11
N SER A 107 -9.46 -14.11 -11.29
CA SER A 107 -9.27 -15.40 -11.97
C SER A 107 -8.08 -16.21 -11.45
N ALA A 108 -7.09 -15.58 -10.83
CA ALA A 108 -5.87 -16.26 -10.34
C ALA A 108 -6.08 -17.07 -9.04
N GLY A 109 -7.30 -17.29 -8.61
CA GLY A 109 -7.62 -18.13 -7.45
C GLY A 109 -7.11 -17.59 -6.11
N ILE A 110 -6.56 -16.37 -6.08
CA ILE A 110 -5.93 -15.75 -4.90
C ILE A 110 -6.92 -15.64 -3.76
N THR A 111 -8.19 -15.40 -4.09
CA THR A 111 -9.27 -15.26 -3.12
C THR A 111 -9.60 -16.55 -2.38
N ARG A 112 -9.28 -17.70 -2.94
CA ARG A 112 -9.56 -19.02 -2.33
C ARG A 112 -8.57 -19.37 -1.21
N ASN A 113 -7.33 -18.91 -1.35
CA ASN A 113 -6.22 -19.30 -0.48
C ASN A 113 -5.81 -18.20 0.52
N THR A 114 -6.30 -16.97 0.35
CA THR A 114 -5.98 -15.85 1.23
C THR A 114 -7.16 -15.51 2.13
N GLY A 115 -7.02 -15.71 3.42
CA GLY A 115 -8.10 -15.52 4.40
C GLY A 115 -8.58 -14.07 4.58
N ARG A 116 -7.90 -13.06 4.02
CA ARG A 116 -8.29 -11.66 4.23
C ARG A 116 -8.08 -10.83 2.95
N ILE A 117 -9.18 -10.51 2.29
CA ILE A 117 -9.20 -9.58 1.16
C ILE A 117 -9.84 -8.27 1.62
N ARG A 118 -9.15 -7.17 1.40
CA ARG A 118 -9.72 -5.84 1.58
C ARG A 118 -10.12 -5.29 0.23
N ARG A 119 -11.41 -5.08 0.01
CA ARG A 119 -11.92 -4.35 -1.15
C ARG A 119 -12.03 -2.88 -0.79
N ARG A 120 -11.53 -2.01 -1.66
CA ARG A 120 -11.66 -0.56 -1.50
C ARG A 120 -12.28 -0.01 -2.77
N ILE A 121 -13.39 0.68 -2.61
CA ILE A 121 -14.04 1.42 -3.69
C ILE A 121 -13.70 2.88 -3.47
N LEU A 122 -13.09 3.50 -4.47
CA LEU A 122 -12.75 4.92 -4.46
C LEU A 122 -13.66 5.64 -5.46
N PHE A 123 -14.21 6.77 -5.07
CA PHE A 123 -14.96 7.62 -5.97
C PHE A 123 -14.61 9.08 -5.74
N ARG A 124 -14.66 9.83 -6.82
CA ARG A 124 -14.45 11.28 -6.84
C ARG A 124 -15.82 11.94 -6.93
N THR A 125 -16.07 12.90 -6.06
CA THR A 125 -17.28 13.69 -6.06
C THR A 125 -16.96 15.18 -6.11
N SER A 126 -17.85 15.97 -6.72
CA SER A 126 -17.84 17.44 -6.63
C SER A 126 -18.67 17.95 -5.46
N GLU A 127 -19.45 17.09 -4.82
CA GLU A 127 -20.26 17.42 -3.65
C GLU A 127 -19.43 17.47 -2.37
N ASN A 128 -20.02 17.94 -1.27
CA ASN A 128 -19.35 17.95 0.03
C ASN A 128 -19.06 16.52 0.49
N PRO A 129 -17.78 16.11 0.58
CA PRO A 129 -17.44 14.73 0.92
C PRO A 129 -17.96 14.29 2.29
N GLY A 130 -18.06 15.21 3.26
CA GLY A 130 -18.55 14.91 4.60
C GLY A 130 -20.02 14.54 4.62
N GLU A 131 -20.85 15.24 3.82
CA GLU A 131 -22.27 14.95 3.69
C GLU A 131 -22.50 13.59 3.03
N LEU A 132 -21.79 13.33 1.94
CA LEU A 132 -21.86 12.06 1.23
C LEU A 132 -21.44 10.89 2.13
N VAL A 133 -20.36 11.04 2.89
CA VAL A 133 -19.90 10.00 3.84
C VAL A 133 -20.96 9.74 4.91
N ARG A 134 -21.65 10.79 5.41
CA ARG A 134 -22.71 10.63 6.40
C ARG A 134 -23.88 9.84 5.83
N GLN A 135 -24.34 10.19 4.63
CA GLN A 135 -25.42 9.48 3.94
C GLN A 135 -25.06 8.02 3.67
N LEU A 136 -23.84 7.75 3.19
CA LEU A 136 -23.36 6.38 2.96
C LEU A 136 -23.24 5.60 4.28
N ARG A 137 -22.77 6.24 5.34
CA ARG A 137 -22.65 5.60 6.66
C ARG A 137 -24.03 5.25 7.23
N ASP A 138 -25.02 6.09 7.02
CA ASP A 138 -26.40 5.81 7.44
C ASP A 138 -27.04 4.70 6.60
N ALA A 139 -26.82 4.69 5.31
CA ALA A 139 -27.33 3.67 4.41
C ALA A 139 -26.65 2.28 4.63
N LEU A 140 -25.41 2.27 5.11
CA LEU A 140 -24.63 1.06 5.32
C LEU A 140 -24.60 0.61 6.80
N LYS A 141 -25.45 1.22 7.66
CA LYS A 141 -25.59 0.77 9.06
C LYS A 141 -25.92 -0.72 9.13
N GLY A 142 -25.20 -1.44 9.96
CA GLY A 142 -25.35 -2.90 10.13
C GLY A 142 -24.53 -3.75 9.14
N THR A 143 -23.76 -3.13 8.26
CA THR A 143 -22.79 -3.84 7.41
C THR A 143 -21.38 -3.69 7.96
N THR A 144 -20.45 -4.52 7.45
CA THR A 144 -19.01 -4.42 7.78
C THR A 144 -18.26 -3.39 6.92
N ILE A 145 -19.00 -2.57 6.16
CA ILE A 145 -18.41 -1.59 5.24
C ILE A 145 -18.14 -0.30 6.01
N THR A 146 -16.89 0.17 5.92
CA THR A 146 -16.47 1.44 6.53
C THR A 146 -16.33 2.51 5.44
N THR A 147 -17.00 3.63 5.64
CA THR A 147 -16.90 4.80 4.74
C THR A 147 -16.08 5.88 5.42
N VAL A 148 -15.09 6.40 4.71
CA VAL A 148 -14.22 7.49 5.18
C VAL A 148 -13.99 8.50 4.06
N SER A 149 -13.93 9.79 4.41
CA SER A 149 -13.46 10.81 3.49
C SER A 149 -11.93 10.94 3.55
N TYR A 150 -11.34 11.53 2.51
CA TYR A 150 -9.91 11.84 2.52
C TYR A 150 -9.57 12.83 3.66
N ARG A 151 -10.47 13.74 4.02
CA ARG A 151 -10.30 14.70 5.12
C ARG A 151 -10.22 14.01 6.47
N GLU A 152 -11.17 13.13 6.77
CA GLU A 152 -11.14 12.32 8.00
C GLU A 152 -9.87 11.48 8.10
N GLN A 153 -9.41 10.94 6.98
CA GLN A 153 -8.17 10.16 6.96
C GLN A 153 -6.94 11.03 7.22
N GLN A 154 -6.92 12.27 6.71
CA GLN A 154 -5.85 13.23 6.93
C GLN A 154 -5.84 13.74 8.36
N GLU A 155 -7.01 14.05 8.94
CA GLU A 155 -7.17 14.46 10.33
C GLU A 155 -6.69 13.37 11.30
N ASN A 156 -7.11 12.12 11.08
CA ASN A 156 -6.65 10.97 11.89
C ASN A 156 -5.13 10.77 11.84
N MET A 157 -4.49 11.03 10.71
CA MET A 157 -3.04 11.00 10.60
C MET A 157 -2.40 12.15 11.38
N GLY A 158 -2.96 13.36 11.29
CA GLY A 158 -2.49 14.53 12.05
C GLY A 158 -2.53 14.29 13.57
N GLU A 159 -3.63 13.75 14.08
CA GLU A 159 -3.75 13.41 15.51
C GLU A 159 -2.71 12.40 15.98
N GLN A 160 -2.37 11.40 15.16
CA GLN A 160 -1.32 10.43 15.50
C GLN A 160 0.06 11.10 15.57
N PHE A 161 0.36 12.02 14.65
CA PHE A 161 1.61 12.81 14.72
C PHE A 161 1.67 13.66 15.98
N THR A 162 0.61 14.39 16.30
CA THR A 162 0.55 15.22 17.51
C THR A 162 0.73 14.41 18.79
N ARG A 163 0.14 13.22 18.87
CA ARG A 163 0.36 12.31 20.01
C ARG A 163 1.82 11.87 20.09
N THR A 164 2.44 11.55 18.98
CA THR A 164 3.86 11.15 18.95
C THR A 164 4.76 12.29 19.36
N GLU A 165 4.52 13.51 18.88
CA GLU A 165 5.24 14.72 19.31
C GLU A 165 5.13 14.95 20.82
N ASN A 166 3.94 14.81 21.39
CA ASN A 166 3.72 14.95 22.81
C ASN A 166 4.50 13.90 23.63
N TYR A 167 4.55 12.64 23.17
CA TYR A 167 5.35 11.59 23.81
C TYR A 167 6.85 11.88 23.73
N LEU A 168 7.34 12.36 22.60
CA LEU A 168 8.74 12.73 22.42
C LEU A 168 9.11 13.93 23.29
N ALA A 169 8.25 14.94 23.38
CA ALA A 169 8.45 16.10 24.24
C ALA A 169 8.50 15.71 25.73
N LEU A 170 7.59 14.84 26.17
CA LEU A 170 7.58 14.32 27.54
C LEU A 170 8.85 13.52 27.86
N THR A 171 9.27 12.66 26.93
CA THR A 171 10.50 11.87 27.06
C THR A 171 11.74 12.78 27.11
N GLY A 172 11.79 13.80 26.26
CA GLY A 172 12.85 14.79 26.27
C GLY A 172 12.92 15.55 27.60
N LEU A 173 11.77 15.96 28.15
CA LEU A 173 11.69 16.62 29.46
C LEU A 173 12.19 15.69 30.57
N LEU A 174 11.82 14.44 30.58
CA LEU A 174 12.28 13.44 31.54
C LEU A 174 13.80 13.27 31.51
N ILE A 175 14.39 13.17 30.32
CA ILE A 175 15.84 13.06 30.14
C ILE A 175 16.54 14.32 30.66
N LEU A 176 15.99 15.50 30.40
CA LEU A 176 16.53 16.75 30.85
C LEU A 176 16.51 16.87 32.38
N VAL A 177 15.42 16.46 33.02
CA VAL A 177 15.30 16.43 34.47
C VAL A 177 16.30 15.45 35.09
N LEU A 178 16.36 14.22 34.56
CA LEU A 178 17.30 13.19 35.05
C LEU A 178 18.75 13.62 34.83
N GLY A 179 19.07 14.21 33.68
CA GLY A 179 20.41 14.79 33.42
C GLY A 179 20.78 15.92 34.39
N GLY A 180 19.84 16.82 34.65
CA GLY A 180 20.00 17.91 35.62
C GLY A 180 20.27 17.41 37.04
N VAL A 181 19.53 16.40 37.48
CA VAL A 181 19.76 15.75 38.80
C VAL A 181 21.12 15.06 38.84
N GLY A 182 21.51 14.40 37.72
CA GLY A 182 22.83 13.77 37.62
C GLY A 182 23.98 14.77 37.74
N VAL A 183 23.90 15.88 37.01
CA VAL A 183 24.91 16.98 37.11
C VAL A 183 24.95 17.59 38.51
N TRP A 184 23.78 17.84 39.10
CA TRP A 184 23.71 18.34 40.46
C TRP A 184 24.39 17.44 41.49
N ASN A 185 24.18 16.11 41.32
CA ASN A 185 24.77 15.14 42.25
C ASN A 185 26.30 15.01 42.13
N VAL A 186 26.83 15.24 40.93
CA VAL A 186 28.31 15.23 40.70
C VAL A 186 28.98 16.54 41.12
N ALA A 187 28.25 17.67 41.02
CA ALA A 187 28.79 19.00 41.35
C ALA A 187 28.77 19.32 42.87
N ARG A 188 28.13 18.47 43.66
CA ARG A 188 28.08 18.59 45.14
C ARG A 188 29.14 17.74 45.81
#